data_1b0b8f78789646d44c07d6f2440ad5ed
#
_entry.id   1b0b8f78789646d44c07d6f2440ad5ed
#
_cell.length_a   1.000
_cell.length_b   1.000
_cell.length_c   1.000
_cell.angle_alpha   90.00
_cell.angle_beta   90.00
_cell.angle_gamma   90.00
#
_symmetry.space_group_name_H-M   'P 1'
#
loop_
_entity.id
_entity.type
_entity.pdbx_description
1 polymer ?
#
loop_
_entity_poly.entity_id
_entity_poly.type
_entity_poly.pdbx_seq_one_letter_code
_entity_poly.pdbx_strand_id
1 'polypeptide(L)'
;GVIYLLLLLFCIVQFLGPNHTEVVRIGWLFAVSAVFNALWIICWHYEKLPLSLLVMLGLLVSLIFINIRIAGTSNMLIKAAFGIYLGWICIATIANVTALLVHYQWNGAGISGEIWTIVMILIGMVITVLAIRKFNNPWIGLSVVWAFTGIMIKRQADFRSIVVTAAIAALIVGFFIIKSFILAKNP
;
A
#
# COMPACT_ATOMS: atom_id res chain seq x y z
N GLY A 1 12.93 -3.44 0.32
CA GLY A 1 13.54 -4.50 1.16
C GLY A 1 12.55 -5.14 2.13
N VAL A 2 11.92 -4.38 3.04
CA VAL A 2 11.11 -4.93 4.15
C VAL A 2 9.96 -5.83 3.68
N ILE A 3 9.22 -5.44 2.65
CA ILE A 3 8.11 -6.25 2.11
C ILE A 3 8.63 -7.63 1.66
N TYR A 4 9.68 -7.67 0.86
CA TYR A 4 10.24 -8.93 0.37
C TYR A 4 10.79 -9.81 1.50
N LEU A 5 11.40 -9.20 2.53
CA LEU A 5 11.84 -9.93 3.72
C LEU A 5 10.65 -10.57 4.45
N LEU A 6 9.57 -9.82 4.66
CA LEU A 6 8.36 -10.33 5.32
C LEU A 6 7.68 -11.45 4.49
N LEU A 7 7.65 -11.30 3.16
CA LEU A 7 7.11 -12.34 2.27
C LEU A 7 8.01 -13.59 2.26
N LEU A 8 9.32 -13.43 2.31
CA LEU A 8 10.26 -14.56 2.47
C LEU A 8 10.05 -15.28 3.80
N LEU A 9 9.92 -14.53 4.89
CA LEU A 9 9.60 -15.12 6.21
C LEU A 9 8.25 -15.84 6.17
N PHE A 10 7.23 -15.28 5.51
CA PHE A 10 5.96 -15.98 5.31
C PHE A 10 6.15 -17.29 4.54
N CYS A 11 6.93 -17.31 3.46
CA CYS A 11 7.24 -18.52 2.70
C CYS A 11 7.94 -19.59 3.55
N ILE A 12 8.80 -19.21 4.49
CA ILE A 12 9.49 -20.15 5.38
C ILE A 12 8.52 -20.68 6.44
N VAL A 13 7.80 -19.78 7.10
CA VAL A 13 6.94 -20.12 8.25
C VAL A 13 5.73 -20.96 7.85
N GLN A 14 5.27 -20.87 6.59
CA GLN A 14 4.18 -21.72 6.10
C GLN A 14 4.50 -23.23 6.18
N PHE A 15 5.79 -23.61 6.18
CA PHE A 15 6.23 -25.02 6.29
C PHE A 15 6.58 -25.43 7.72
N LEU A 16 6.73 -24.48 8.66
CA LEU A 16 7.32 -24.75 9.98
C LEU A 16 6.31 -24.78 11.13
N GLY A 17 5.02 -24.56 10.91
CA GLY A 17 4.16 -24.37 12.06
C GLY A 17 2.65 -24.53 11.87
N PRO A 18 1.86 -24.22 12.90
CA PRO A 18 0.41 -24.42 12.94
C PRO A 18 -0.39 -23.43 12.04
N ASN A 19 0.30 -22.69 11.17
CA ASN A 19 -0.29 -21.64 10.32
C ASN A 19 -1.04 -22.19 9.09
N HIS A 20 -1.32 -23.49 9.03
CA HIS A 20 -1.98 -24.09 7.88
C HIS A 20 -3.34 -23.46 7.54
N THR A 21 -4.08 -22.98 8.54
CA THR A 21 -5.40 -22.40 8.31
C THR A 21 -5.32 -21.08 7.53
N GLU A 22 -4.41 -20.18 7.92
CA GLU A 22 -4.20 -18.91 7.23
C GLU A 22 -3.58 -19.09 5.84
N VAL A 23 -2.63 -20.00 5.72
CA VAL A 23 -2.00 -20.34 4.43
C VAL A 23 -3.03 -20.88 3.46
N VAL A 24 -3.90 -21.80 3.90
CA VAL A 24 -5.00 -22.36 3.09
C VAL A 24 -6.00 -21.27 2.71
N ARG A 25 -6.34 -20.34 3.63
CA ARG A 25 -7.22 -19.21 3.33
C ARG A 25 -6.64 -18.27 2.27
N ILE A 26 -5.35 -17.96 2.34
CA ILE A 26 -4.65 -17.15 1.33
C ILE A 26 -4.61 -17.91 0.00
N GLY A 27 -4.21 -19.19 0.04
CA GLY A 27 -4.18 -20.09 -1.12
C GLY A 27 -3.44 -19.51 -2.31
N TRP A 28 -3.96 -19.72 -3.50
CA TRP A 28 -3.36 -19.29 -4.76
C TRP A 28 -3.25 -17.76 -4.93
N LEU A 29 -3.96 -16.97 -4.13
CA LEU A 29 -3.87 -15.50 -4.23
C LEU A 29 -2.46 -14.98 -3.97
N PHE A 30 -1.66 -15.65 -3.13
CA PHE A 30 -0.27 -15.28 -2.92
C PHE A 30 0.56 -15.48 -4.20
N ALA A 31 0.45 -16.64 -4.85
CA ALA A 31 1.15 -16.90 -6.10
C ALA A 31 0.71 -15.92 -7.21
N VAL A 32 -0.59 -15.64 -7.33
CA VAL A 32 -1.14 -14.67 -8.27
C VAL A 32 -0.57 -13.28 -8.01
N SER A 33 -0.52 -12.83 -6.74
CA SER A 33 0.08 -11.53 -6.40
C SER A 33 1.57 -11.48 -6.71
N ALA A 34 2.32 -12.57 -6.53
CA ALA A 34 3.74 -12.65 -6.87
C ALA A 34 3.96 -12.54 -8.38
N VAL A 35 3.13 -13.21 -9.19
CA VAL A 35 3.17 -13.12 -10.66
C VAL A 35 2.86 -11.70 -11.11
N PHE A 36 1.79 -11.08 -10.59
CA PHE A 36 1.49 -9.68 -10.93
C PHE A 36 2.60 -8.72 -10.52
N ASN A 37 3.23 -8.92 -9.36
CA ASN A 37 4.36 -8.09 -8.94
C ASN A 37 5.56 -8.22 -9.91
N ALA A 38 5.91 -9.44 -10.31
CA ALA A 38 6.98 -9.69 -11.28
C ALA A 38 6.67 -9.03 -12.64
N LEU A 39 5.45 -9.23 -13.15
CA LEU A 39 4.99 -8.63 -14.41
C LEU A 39 4.98 -7.11 -14.33
N TRP A 40 4.57 -6.53 -13.20
CA TRP A 40 4.60 -5.08 -13.00
C TRP A 40 6.03 -4.53 -13.09
N ILE A 41 7.01 -5.18 -12.44
CA ILE A 41 8.42 -4.78 -12.53
C ILE A 41 8.92 -4.81 -13.96
N ILE A 42 8.58 -5.88 -14.71
CA ILE A 42 8.94 -6.01 -16.13
C ILE A 42 8.31 -4.90 -16.96
N CYS A 43 6.99 -4.68 -16.83
CA CYS A 43 6.29 -3.63 -17.58
C CYS A 43 6.84 -2.24 -17.26
N TRP A 44 7.20 -1.98 -15.99
CA TRP A 44 7.80 -0.73 -15.57
C TRP A 44 9.20 -0.55 -16.15
N HIS A 45 10.02 -1.60 -16.12
CA HIS A 45 11.38 -1.57 -16.67
C HIS A 45 11.41 -1.27 -18.18
N TYR A 46 10.46 -1.82 -18.94
CA TYR A 46 10.32 -1.57 -20.38
C TYR A 46 9.41 -0.37 -20.72
N GLU A 47 9.11 0.50 -19.78
CA GLU A 47 8.29 1.71 -19.92
C GLU A 47 6.91 1.47 -20.54
N LYS A 48 6.34 0.26 -20.36
CA LYS A 48 4.98 -0.09 -20.80
C LYS A 48 3.96 0.41 -19.79
N LEU A 49 3.86 1.75 -19.60
CA LEU A 49 3.08 2.36 -18.52
C LEU A 49 1.59 1.97 -18.50
N PRO A 50 0.84 1.90 -19.65
CA PRO A 50 -0.55 1.45 -19.62
C PRO A 50 -0.69 0.00 -19.12
N LEU A 51 0.18 -0.90 -19.59
CA LEU A 51 0.20 -2.30 -19.17
C LEU A 51 0.64 -2.43 -17.71
N SER A 52 1.64 -1.64 -17.30
CA SER A 52 2.09 -1.55 -15.91
C SER A 52 0.94 -1.20 -14.96
N LEU A 53 0.09 -0.21 -15.31
CA LEU A 53 -1.08 0.15 -14.53
C LEU A 53 -2.10 -0.99 -14.45
N LEU A 54 -2.40 -1.66 -15.57
CA LEU A 54 -3.33 -2.79 -15.60
C LEU A 54 -2.87 -3.93 -14.68
N VAL A 55 -1.59 -4.28 -14.76
CA VAL A 55 -0.97 -5.31 -13.93
C VAL A 55 -0.96 -4.90 -12.44
N MET A 56 -0.67 -3.62 -12.16
CA MET A 56 -0.73 -3.06 -10.81
C MET A 56 -2.14 -3.15 -10.20
N LEU A 57 -3.19 -2.91 -10.98
CA LEU A 57 -4.57 -3.07 -10.53
C LEU A 57 -4.88 -4.54 -10.21
N GLY A 58 -4.39 -5.48 -11.01
CA GLY A 58 -4.51 -6.91 -10.71
C GLY A 58 -3.81 -7.28 -9.40
N LEU A 59 -2.61 -6.75 -9.16
CA LEU A 59 -1.88 -6.92 -7.91
C LEU A 59 -2.66 -6.34 -6.73
N LEU A 60 -3.16 -5.11 -6.85
CA LEU A 60 -3.95 -4.44 -5.82
C LEU A 60 -5.19 -5.27 -5.44
N VAL A 61 -5.96 -5.74 -6.42
CA VAL A 61 -7.14 -6.58 -6.21
C VAL A 61 -6.77 -7.88 -5.49
N SER A 62 -5.69 -8.54 -5.91
CA SER A 62 -5.20 -9.76 -5.26
C SER A 62 -4.88 -9.53 -3.78
N LEU A 63 -4.20 -8.43 -3.44
CA LEU A 63 -3.85 -8.07 -2.07
C LEU A 63 -5.07 -7.66 -1.23
N ILE A 64 -6.06 -7.01 -1.83
CA ILE A 64 -7.34 -6.73 -1.16
C ILE A 64 -8.01 -8.04 -0.75
N PHE A 65 -8.12 -9.02 -1.66
CA PHE A 65 -8.70 -10.33 -1.34
C PHE A 65 -7.91 -11.09 -0.27
N ILE A 66 -6.57 -11.03 -0.31
CA ILE A 66 -5.74 -11.62 0.76
C ILE A 66 -6.10 -10.95 2.11
N ASN A 67 -6.13 -9.62 2.19
CA ASN A 67 -6.44 -8.92 3.44
C ASN A 67 -7.86 -9.17 3.94
N ILE A 68 -8.85 -9.38 3.04
CA ILE A 68 -10.20 -9.84 3.42
C ILE A 68 -10.12 -11.23 4.10
N ARG A 69 -9.38 -12.17 3.51
CA ARG A 69 -9.28 -13.54 4.01
C ARG A 69 -8.54 -13.66 5.34
N ILE A 70 -7.60 -12.76 5.63
CA ILE A 70 -6.81 -12.74 6.86
C ILE A 70 -7.31 -11.73 7.89
N ALA A 71 -8.42 -11.03 7.68
CA ALA A 71 -8.92 -9.99 8.58
C ALA A 71 -9.11 -10.47 10.03
N GLY A 72 -9.52 -11.74 10.20
CA GLY A 72 -9.74 -12.36 11.51
C GLY A 72 -8.51 -13.08 12.11
N THR A 73 -7.35 -13.09 11.44
CA THR A 73 -6.17 -13.79 11.98
C THR A 73 -5.56 -13.04 13.16
N SER A 74 -5.06 -13.77 14.14
CA SER A 74 -4.19 -13.24 15.21
C SER A 74 -2.71 -13.26 14.85
N ASN A 75 -2.33 -13.92 13.74
CA ASN A 75 -0.94 -14.04 13.33
C ASN A 75 -0.36 -12.69 12.88
N MET A 76 0.52 -12.15 13.72
CA MET A 76 1.10 -10.82 13.53
C MET A 76 2.01 -10.75 12.29
N LEU A 77 2.77 -11.82 11.99
CA LEU A 77 3.64 -11.86 10.81
C LEU A 77 2.82 -11.79 9.52
N ILE A 78 1.73 -12.55 9.42
CA ILE A 78 0.85 -12.56 8.26
C ILE A 78 0.18 -11.20 8.08
N LYS A 79 -0.37 -10.62 9.16
CA LYS A 79 -0.93 -9.26 9.13
C LYS A 79 0.09 -8.21 8.70
N ALA A 80 1.31 -8.28 9.22
CA ALA A 80 2.38 -7.35 8.89
C ALA A 80 2.79 -7.48 7.41
N ALA A 81 3.06 -8.70 6.94
CA ALA A 81 3.50 -8.96 5.58
C ALA A 81 2.49 -8.43 4.55
N PHE A 82 1.25 -8.86 4.63
CA PHE A 82 0.23 -8.47 3.65
C PHE A 82 -0.38 -7.09 3.89
N GLY A 83 -0.36 -6.59 5.13
CA GLY A 83 -0.80 -5.22 5.44
C GLY A 83 0.17 -4.18 4.89
N ILE A 84 1.47 -4.27 5.21
CA ILE A 84 2.49 -3.36 4.69
C ILE A 84 2.52 -3.42 3.16
N TYR A 85 2.37 -4.62 2.58
CA TYR A 85 2.35 -4.78 1.14
C TYR A 85 1.13 -4.10 0.51
N LEU A 86 -0.08 -4.30 1.04
CA LEU A 86 -1.28 -3.62 0.55
C LEU A 86 -1.16 -2.10 0.64
N GLY A 87 -0.72 -1.57 1.78
CA GLY A 87 -0.54 -0.13 1.95
C GLY A 87 0.44 0.46 0.94
N TRP A 88 1.57 -0.23 0.70
CA TRP A 88 2.54 0.18 -0.32
C TRP A 88 1.92 0.18 -1.72
N ILE A 89 1.18 -0.87 -2.09
CA ILE A 89 0.56 -0.97 -3.42
C ILE A 89 -0.56 0.05 -3.62
N CYS A 90 -1.30 0.45 -2.58
CA CYS A 90 -2.25 1.55 -2.69
C CYS A 90 -1.56 2.85 -3.13
N ILE A 91 -0.45 3.23 -2.49
CA ILE A 91 0.30 4.44 -2.85
C ILE A 91 1.01 4.27 -4.20
N ALA A 92 1.59 3.10 -4.47
CA ALA A 92 2.24 2.81 -5.75
C ALA A 92 1.25 2.86 -6.92
N THR A 93 -0.02 2.47 -6.71
CA THR A 93 -1.07 2.59 -7.73
C THR A 93 -1.35 4.07 -8.06
N ILE A 94 -1.46 4.94 -7.04
CA ILE A 94 -1.63 6.38 -7.26
C ILE A 94 -0.43 6.94 -8.04
N ALA A 95 0.79 6.56 -7.65
CA ALA A 95 2.00 6.99 -8.36
C ALA A 95 2.05 6.48 -9.81
N ASN A 96 1.60 5.25 -10.06
CA ASN A 96 1.56 4.65 -11.39
C ASN A 96 0.54 5.38 -12.31
N VAL A 97 -0.65 5.71 -11.77
CA VAL A 97 -1.63 6.55 -12.49
C VAL A 97 -1.02 7.92 -12.82
N THR A 98 -0.37 8.56 -11.84
CA THR A 98 0.29 9.86 -12.05
C THR A 98 1.36 9.78 -13.13
N ALA A 99 2.22 8.77 -13.11
CA ALA A 99 3.24 8.56 -14.12
C ALA A 99 2.64 8.39 -15.52
N LEU A 100 1.53 7.63 -15.64
CA LEU A 100 0.83 7.44 -16.89
C LEU A 100 0.25 8.76 -17.43
N LEU A 101 -0.39 9.55 -16.58
CA LEU A 101 -0.96 10.86 -16.95
C LEU A 101 0.12 11.84 -17.40
N VAL A 102 1.26 11.87 -16.70
CA VAL A 102 2.43 12.70 -17.08
C VAL A 102 3.00 12.24 -18.42
N HIS A 103 3.11 10.92 -18.64
CA HIS A 103 3.60 10.36 -19.91
C HIS A 103 2.74 10.81 -21.09
N TYR A 104 1.43 10.86 -20.94
CA TYR A 104 0.50 11.35 -21.95
C TYR A 104 0.33 12.87 -21.97
N GLN A 105 1.20 13.61 -21.26
CA GLN A 105 1.18 15.07 -21.20
C GLN A 105 -0.20 15.65 -20.83
N TRP A 106 -0.92 14.94 -19.95
CA TRP A 106 -2.21 15.42 -19.47
C TRP A 106 -2.05 16.78 -18.76
N ASN A 107 -2.82 17.76 -19.17
CA ASN A 107 -2.72 19.15 -18.69
C ASN A 107 -3.31 19.39 -17.29
N GLY A 108 -3.69 18.31 -16.57
CA GLY A 108 -4.26 18.45 -15.24
C GLY A 108 -5.64 19.07 -15.18
N ALA A 109 -6.38 19.15 -16.30
CA ALA A 109 -7.63 19.90 -16.41
C ALA A 109 -7.48 21.37 -15.98
N GLY A 110 -6.33 22.00 -16.24
CA GLY A 110 -6.03 23.37 -15.84
C GLY A 110 -5.65 23.56 -14.36
N ILE A 111 -5.60 22.49 -13.58
CA ILE A 111 -5.21 22.50 -12.16
C ILE A 111 -3.69 22.29 -12.04
N SER A 112 -3.04 23.04 -11.15
CA SER A 112 -1.59 22.93 -10.96
C SER A 112 -1.18 21.56 -10.42
N GLY A 113 0.03 21.11 -10.77
CA GLY A 113 0.58 19.84 -10.27
C GLY A 113 0.73 19.80 -8.73
N GLU A 114 0.90 20.98 -8.10
CA GLU A 114 0.90 21.13 -6.65
C GLU A 114 -0.45 20.73 -6.05
N ILE A 115 -1.54 21.29 -6.56
CA ILE A 115 -2.90 21.01 -6.08
C ILE A 115 -3.24 19.52 -6.33
N TRP A 116 -2.89 18.98 -7.50
CA TRP A 116 -3.08 17.54 -7.77
C TRP A 116 -2.31 16.68 -6.78
N THR A 117 -1.08 17.04 -6.42
CA THR A 117 -0.30 16.30 -5.42
C THR A 117 -0.99 16.30 -4.06
N ILE A 118 -1.51 17.46 -3.62
CA ILE A 118 -2.28 17.60 -2.38
C ILE A 118 -3.52 16.70 -2.41
N VAL A 119 -4.29 16.75 -3.50
CA VAL A 119 -5.49 15.91 -3.68
C VAL A 119 -5.15 14.43 -3.58
N MET A 120 -4.06 13.99 -4.24
CA MET A 120 -3.64 12.58 -4.21
C MET A 120 -3.15 12.14 -2.82
N ILE A 121 -2.49 13.00 -2.05
CA ILE A 121 -2.13 12.73 -0.65
C ILE A 121 -3.39 12.54 0.20
N LEU A 122 -4.39 13.40 0.05
CA LEU A 122 -5.65 13.30 0.79
C LEU A 122 -6.43 12.03 0.41
N ILE A 123 -6.51 11.69 -0.87
CA ILE A 123 -7.12 10.45 -1.34
C ILE A 123 -6.37 9.23 -0.76
N GLY A 124 -5.04 9.22 -0.81
CA GLY A 124 -4.23 8.15 -0.23
C GLY A 124 -4.44 8.00 1.27
N MET A 125 -4.54 9.09 2.01
CA MET A 125 -4.85 9.10 3.44
C MET A 125 -6.23 8.47 3.71
N VAL A 126 -7.27 8.91 2.99
CA VAL A 126 -8.65 8.41 3.17
C VAL A 126 -8.72 6.91 2.87
N ILE A 127 -8.18 6.47 1.74
CA ILE A 127 -8.13 5.05 1.36
C ILE A 127 -7.44 4.24 2.45
N THR A 128 -6.32 4.73 2.99
CA THR A 128 -5.56 4.04 4.03
C THR A 128 -6.35 3.90 5.33
N VAL A 129 -6.98 4.98 5.79
CA VAL A 129 -7.81 4.95 7.00
C VAL A 129 -8.98 3.97 6.85
N LEU A 130 -9.65 3.99 5.69
CA LEU A 130 -10.74 3.06 5.39
C LEU A 130 -10.23 1.61 5.36
N ALA A 131 -9.07 1.35 4.76
CA ALA A 131 -8.47 0.02 4.69
C ALA A 131 -8.06 -0.50 6.08
N ILE A 132 -7.41 0.33 6.93
CA ILE A 132 -7.07 -0.04 8.32
C ILE A 132 -8.33 -0.48 9.07
N ARG A 133 -9.41 0.29 8.96
CA ARG A 133 -10.67 0.00 9.66
C ARG A 133 -11.37 -1.24 9.10
N LYS A 134 -11.46 -1.34 7.77
CA LYS A 134 -12.16 -2.45 7.09
C LYS A 134 -11.49 -3.80 7.35
N PHE A 135 -10.17 -3.86 7.29
CA PHE A 135 -9.41 -5.11 7.43
C PHE A 135 -8.92 -5.35 8.86
N ASN A 136 -9.18 -4.43 9.79
CA ASN A 136 -8.62 -4.46 11.15
C ASN A 136 -7.11 -4.75 11.14
N ASN A 137 -6.39 -4.06 10.24
CA ASN A 137 -4.97 -4.29 10.01
C ASN A 137 -4.19 -2.98 10.04
N PRO A 138 -3.63 -2.56 11.18
CA PRO A 138 -2.88 -1.31 11.33
C PRO A 138 -1.58 -1.29 10.52
N TRP A 139 -1.02 -2.45 10.16
CA TRP A 139 0.20 -2.55 9.38
C TRP A 139 0.10 -1.91 7.99
N ILE A 140 -1.13 -1.80 7.44
CA ILE A 140 -1.39 -1.11 6.16
C ILE A 140 -0.90 0.35 6.22
N GLY A 141 -1.09 1.02 7.34
CA GLY A 141 -0.73 2.42 7.49
C GLY A 141 0.78 2.69 7.54
N LEU A 142 1.60 1.73 7.97
CA LEU A 142 3.04 1.96 8.15
C LEU A 142 3.75 2.31 6.85
N SER A 143 3.47 1.60 5.77
CA SER A 143 4.07 1.89 4.46
C SER A 143 3.58 3.22 3.89
N VAL A 144 2.34 3.61 4.21
CA VAL A 144 1.78 4.89 3.77
C VAL A 144 2.40 6.07 4.52
N VAL A 145 2.57 5.96 5.84
CA VAL A 145 3.32 6.96 6.63
C VAL A 145 4.74 7.09 6.12
N TRP A 146 5.41 5.98 5.81
CA TRP A 146 6.74 6.00 5.18
C TRP A 146 6.73 6.73 3.84
N ALA A 147 5.74 6.47 2.97
CA ALA A 147 5.60 7.15 1.68
C ALA A 147 5.37 8.66 1.85
N PHE A 148 4.51 9.07 2.78
CA PHE A 148 4.29 10.51 3.07
C PHE A 148 5.55 11.17 3.62
N THR A 149 6.33 10.46 4.46
CA THR A 149 7.64 10.95 4.91
C THR A 149 8.58 11.17 3.72
N GLY A 150 8.62 10.24 2.76
CA GLY A 150 9.39 10.40 1.53
C GLY A 150 8.96 11.61 0.71
N ILE A 151 7.66 11.88 0.61
CA ILE A 151 7.13 13.07 -0.06
C ILE A 151 7.58 14.36 0.66
N MET A 152 7.50 14.40 2.00
CA MET A 152 7.97 15.54 2.79
C MET A 152 9.44 15.84 2.53
N ILE A 153 10.29 14.84 2.59
CA ILE A 153 11.74 14.99 2.34
C ILE A 153 12.00 15.48 0.91
N LYS A 154 11.31 14.92 -0.08
CA LYS A 154 11.51 15.26 -1.49
C LYS A 154 11.05 16.70 -1.82
N ARG A 155 10.00 17.20 -1.15
CA ARG A 155 9.34 18.48 -1.47
C ARG A 155 9.65 19.62 -0.50
N GLN A 156 10.48 19.39 0.52
CA GLN A 156 10.76 20.37 1.57
C GLN A 156 11.35 21.70 1.04
N ALA A 157 12.08 21.67 -0.07
CA ALA A 157 12.69 22.87 -0.65
C ALA A 157 11.74 23.63 -1.59
N ASP A 158 10.78 22.93 -2.23
CA ASP A 158 10.02 23.51 -3.35
C ASP A 158 8.58 23.87 -2.98
N PHE A 159 7.90 23.02 -2.19
CA PHE A 159 6.44 23.13 -1.98
C PHE A 159 6.05 22.90 -0.52
N ARG A 160 6.03 23.97 0.26
CA ARG A 160 5.67 23.92 1.69
C ARG A 160 4.25 23.40 1.94
N SER A 161 3.30 23.71 1.06
CA SER A 161 1.91 23.23 1.11
C SER A 161 1.82 21.71 1.02
N ILE A 162 2.59 21.07 0.12
CA ILE A 162 2.66 19.62 -0.02
C ILE A 162 3.25 19.00 1.25
N VAL A 163 4.33 19.60 1.79
CA VAL A 163 4.99 19.11 3.02
C VAL A 163 4.02 19.14 4.21
N VAL A 164 3.32 20.24 4.41
CA VAL A 164 2.35 20.39 5.50
C VAL A 164 1.20 19.40 5.33
N THR A 165 0.66 19.24 4.13
CA THR A 165 -0.43 18.28 3.86
C THR A 165 0.02 16.85 4.12
N ALA A 166 1.22 16.47 3.66
CA ALA A 166 1.77 15.13 3.88
C ALA A 166 2.03 14.85 5.38
N ALA A 167 2.49 15.87 6.14
CA ALA A 167 2.68 15.76 7.58
C ALA A 167 1.36 15.55 8.31
N ILE A 168 0.33 16.34 8.00
CA ILE A 168 -1.00 16.17 8.58
C ILE A 168 -1.58 14.79 8.24
N ALA A 169 -1.48 14.37 6.98
CA ALA A 169 -1.94 13.06 6.54
C ALA A 169 -1.22 11.92 7.27
N ALA A 170 0.11 12.02 7.44
CA ALA A 170 0.90 11.06 8.18
C ALA A 170 0.48 10.97 9.67
N LEU A 171 0.21 12.12 10.32
CA LEU A 171 -0.27 12.17 11.70
C LEU A 171 -1.65 11.53 11.85
N ILE A 172 -2.58 11.80 10.92
CA ILE A 172 -3.92 11.20 10.92
C ILE A 172 -3.81 9.67 10.76
N VAL A 173 -3.05 9.19 9.77
CA VAL A 173 -2.84 7.75 9.58
C VAL A 173 -2.17 7.14 10.81
N GLY A 174 -1.15 7.80 11.38
CA GLY A 174 -0.47 7.38 12.61
C GLY A 174 -1.43 7.25 13.80
N PHE A 175 -2.34 8.19 13.97
CA PHE A 175 -3.38 8.10 14.98
C PHE A 175 -4.26 6.84 14.81
N PHE A 176 -4.70 6.54 13.59
CA PHE A 176 -5.50 5.34 13.32
C PHE A 176 -4.71 4.04 13.50
N ILE A 177 -3.41 4.02 13.21
CA ILE A 177 -2.53 2.89 13.50
C ILE A 177 -2.51 2.62 15.00
N ILE A 178 -2.19 3.64 15.82
CA ILE A 178 -2.10 3.54 17.28
C ILE A 178 -3.45 3.11 17.87
N LYS A 179 -4.54 3.76 17.45
CA LYS A 179 -5.89 3.41 17.90
C LYS A 179 -6.24 1.95 17.61
N SER A 180 -5.89 1.45 16.42
CA SER A 180 -6.16 0.07 16.03
C SER A 180 -5.34 -0.94 16.85
N PHE A 181 -4.08 -0.64 17.20
CA PHE A 181 -3.28 -1.49 18.08
C PHE A 181 -3.81 -1.50 19.53
N ILE A 182 -4.27 -0.36 20.04
CA ILE A 182 -4.84 -0.28 21.40
C ILE A 182 -6.14 -1.08 21.50
N LEU A 183 -7.05 -0.92 20.50
CA LEU A 183 -8.31 -1.65 20.47
C LEU A 183 -8.12 -3.16 20.30
N ALA A 184 -7.07 -3.59 19.61
CA ALA A 184 -6.75 -5.01 19.45
C ALA A 184 -6.23 -5.66 20.76
N LYS A 185 -5.77 -4.86 21.74
CA LYS A 185 -5.31 -5.34 23.06
C LYS A 185 -6.44 -5.49 24.07
N ASN A 186 -7.55 -4.79 23.90
CA ASN A 186 -8.71 -4.80 24.79
C ASN A 186 -9.95 -5.23 23.98
N PRO A 187 -10.13 -6.56 23.73
CA PRO A 187 -11.27 -7.09 23.00
C PRO A 187 -12.58 -6.97 23.76
#